data_491831eb451583947c8ee226a1a713cc
#
_entry.id   491831eb451583947c8ee226a1a713cc
#
_cell.length_a   1.000
_cell.length_b   1.000
_cell.length_c   1.000
_cell.angle_alpha   90.00
_cell.angle_beta   90.00
_cell.angle_gamma   90.00
#
_symmetry.space_group_name_H-M   'P 1'
#
loop_
_entity.id
_entity.type
_entity.pdbx_description
1 polymer ?
#
loop_
_entity_poly.entity_id
_entity_poly.type
_entity_poly.pdbx_seq_one_letter_code
_entity_poly.pdbx_strand_id
1 'polypeptide(L)'
;MKPVFKGLLPATMLLVGMAGGLWAQGQREPSPKSQIRLQKEVRHELVMLPFYNVFDNFEYKVDGNTVTLMGQVTRPNLKSDAEKAVKQIEGVERVENRIEVLPLSPNDDRIRRAVYRAIYGDAGMERYTLQAVPSIHIIVRNGHVFLEGAAATEMDKNLAYLRANGVSGVFSVTNNLHVDRT
;
A
#
# COMPACT_ATOMS: atom_id res chain seq x y z
N MET A 1 -67.20 -48.45 -30.85
CA MET A 1 -67.29 -49.60 -29.89
C MET A 1 -66.32 -49.29 -28.69
N LYS A 2 -66.90 -49.13 -27.53
CA LYS A 2 -66.16 -49.12 -26.26
C LYS A 2 -65.78 -50.54 -25.91
N PRO A 3 -64.77 -50.82 -25.03
CA PRO A 3 -64.98 -50.60 -23.60
C PRO A 3 -63.76 -50.04 -22.85
N VAL A 4 -64.11 -49.37 -21.85
CA VAL A 4 -63.64 -49.11 -20.44
C VAL A 4 -62.89 -50.27 -19.80
N PHE A 5 -61.78 -49.99 -19.16
CA PHE A 5 -61.36 -50.72 -17.98
C PHE A 5 -60.74 -49.81 -16.94
N LYS A 6 -61.31 -49.84 -15.75
CA LYS A 6 -60.86 -49.24 -14.50
C LYS A 6 -59.75 -50.06 -13.90
N GLY A 7 -58.82 -49.43 -13.18
CA GLY A 7 -57.88 -50.17 -12.31
C GLY A 7 -56.96 -49.23 -11.56
N LEU A 8 -57.36 -48.82 -10.40
CA LEU A 8 -56.71 -48.88 -9.09
C LEU A 8 -55.27 -48.31 -8.94
N LEU A 9 -55.20 -47.25 -8.13
CA LEU A 9 -54.00 -46.79 -7.41
C LEU A 9 -53.48 -47.88 -6.41
N PRO A 10 -52.17 -47.84 -6.12
CA PRO A 10 -51.80 -47.60 -4.73
C PRO A 10 -50.76 -46.51 -4.55
N ALA A 11 -50.97 -45.79 -3.50
CA ALA A 11 -50.08 -44.84 -2.90
C ALA A 11 -48.74 -45.52 -2.51
N THR A 12 -47.64 -44.91 -2.92
CA THR A 12 -46.35 -45.17 -2.31
C THR A 12 -45.71 -43.87 -1.89
N MET A 13 -45.60 -43.78 -0.61
CA MET A 13 -45.00 -42.79 0.22
C MET A 13 -43.53 -42.55 -0.19
N LEU A 14 -43.21 -41.36 -0.61
CA LEU A 14 -41.83 -40.96 -0.92
C LEU A 14 -41.26 -40.13 0.20
N LEU A 15 -40.33 -40.75 0.91
CA LEU A 15 -39.47 -40.15 1.93
C LEU A 15 -38.74 -38.98 1.28
N VAL A 16 -39.00 -37.79 1.78
CA VAL A 16 -38.20 -36.59 1.55
C VAL A 16 -36.93 -36.69 2.34
N GLY A 17 -35.86 -37.06 1.67
CA GLY A 17 -34.50 -36.95 2.20
C GLY A 17 -34.13 -35.49 2.35
N MET A 18 -34.14 -34.98 3.59
CA MET A 18 -33.43 -33.78 3.96
C MET A 18 -31.93 -34.06 3.94
N ALA A 19 -31.26 -33.66 2.87
CA ALA A 19 -29.81 -33.62 2.87
C ALA A 19 -29.40 -32.38 2.05
N GLY A 20 -28.87 -31.41 2.73
CA GLY A 20 -28.30 -30.24 2.02
C GLY A 20 -28.27 -29.01 2.89
N GLY A 21 -27.74 -29.14 4.11
CA GLY A 21 -27.22 -27.97 4.82
C GLY A 21 -26.08 -27.37 3.99
N LEU A 22 -26.39 -26.45 3.10
CA LEU A 22 -25.41 -25.59 2.47
C LEU A 22 -24.75 -24.78 3.58
N TRP A 23 -23.54 -25.12 3.88
CA TRP A 23 -22.61 -24.29 4.62
C TRP A 23 -22.28 -23.08 3.72
N ALA A 24 -23.19 -22.13 3.65
CA ALA A 24 -22.86 -20.78 3.28
C ALA A 24 -22.03 -20.22 4.44
N GLN A 25 -20.73 -20.49 4.43
CA GLN A 25 -19.76 -19.67 5.14
C GLN A 25 -19.81 -18.31 4.44
N GLY A 26 -20.73 -17.46 4.90
CA GLY A 26 -20.77 -16.08 4.56
C GLY A 26 -19.42 -15.49 4.95
N GLN A 27 -18.59 -15.19 3.98
CA GLN A 27 -17.46 -14.28 4.15
C GLN A 27 -18.09 -13.00 4.71
N ARG A 28 -17.99 -12.82 6.02
CA ARG A 28 -18.40 -11.56 6.65
C ARG A 28 -17.49 -10.51 6.06
N GLU A 29 -18.05 -9.62 5.26
CA GLU A 29 -17.32 -8.44 4.82
C GLU A 29 -16.74 -7.74 6.05
N PRO A 30 -15.45 -7.40 6.04
CA PRO A 30 -14.80 -6.78 7.17
C PRO A 30 -15.54 -5.49 7.55
N SER A 31 -15.83 -5.30 8.81
CA SER A 31 -16.51 -4.09 9.25
C SER A 31 -15.64 -2.85 8.97
N PRO A 32 -16.22 -1.66 8.77
CA PRO A 32 -15.44 -0.44 8.57
C PRO A 32 -14.43 -0.17 9.68
N LYS A 33 -14.75 -0.55 10.91
CA LYS A 33 -13.83 -0.42 12.06
C LYS A 33 -12.62 -1.36 11.95
N SER A 34 -12.83 -2.59 11.48
CA SER A 34 -11.72 -3.54 11.27
C SER A 34 -10.80 -3.09 10.12
N GLN A 35 -11.35 -2.50 9.08
CA GLN A 35 -10.58 -1.93 7.97
C GLN A 35 -9.69 -0.77 8.44
N ILE A 36 -10.23 0.16 9.21
CA ILE A 36 -9.46 1.30 9.75
C ILE A 36 -8.35 0.80 10.70
N ARG A 37 -8.63 -0.20 11.54
CA ARG A 37 -7.62 -0.82 12.41
C ARG A 37 -6.49 -1.41 11.57
N LEU A 38 -6.84 -2.21 10.59
CA LEU A 38 -5.89 -2.89 9.73
C LEU A 38 -5.01 -1.90 8.95
N GLN A 39 -5.59 -0.82 8.41
CA GLN A 39 -4.82 0.24 7.75
C GLN A 39 -3.79 0.89 8.71
N LYS A 40 -4.17 1.16 9.95
CA LYS A 40 -3.25 1.74 10.95
C LYS A 40 -2.12 0.77 11.31
N GLU A 41 -2.43 -0.51 11.50
CA GLU A 41 -1.45 -1.54 11.82
C GLU A 41 -0.47 -1.75 10.65
N VAL A 42 -0.97 -1.87 9.42
CA VAL A 42 -0.11 -1.96 8.22
C VAL A 42 0.83 -0.77 8.13
N ARG A 43 0.31 0.46 8.30
CA ARG A 43 1.16 1.65 8.30
C ARG A 43 2.22 1.59 9.39
N HIS A 44 1.83 1.22 10.59
CA HIS A 44 2.75 1.12 11.73
C HIS A 44 3.90 0.16 11.44
N GLU A 45 3.59 -1.05 11.02
CA GLU A 45 4.60 -2.07 10.70
C GLU A 45 5.56 -1.63 9.60
N LEU A 46 5.06 -0.98 8.55
CA LEU A 46 5.89 -0.51 7.45
C LEU A 46 6.86 0.61 7.88
N VAL A 47 6.40 1.58 8.68
CA VAL A 47 7.27 2.69 9.11
C VAL A 47 8.27 2.28 10.20
N MET A 48 8.02 1.16 10.89
CA MET A 48 8.92 0.61 11.91
C MET A 48 9.98 -0.34 11.33
N LEU A 49 9.96 -0.60 10.03
CA LEU A 49 10.94 -1.48 9.40
C LEU A 49 12.37 -0.96 9.56
N PRO A 50 13.33 -1.82 9.96
CA PRO A 50 14.74 -1.46 9.99
C PRO A 50 15.22 -1.00 8.61
N PHE A 51 16.03 0.06 8.58
CA PHE A 51 16.59 0.66 7.35
C PHE A 51 15.62 1.42 6.46
N TYR A 52 14.31 1.49 6.81
CA TYR A 52 13.39 2.39 6.12
C TYR A 52 13.84 3.84 6.29
N ASN A 53 13.87 4.59 5.21
CA ASN A 53 14.40 5.96 5.22
C ASN A 53 13.73 6.84 4.14
N VAL A 54 14.14 8.09 4.07
CA VAL A 54 13.60 9.11 3.16
C VAL A 54 13.74 8.77 1.67
N PHE A 55 14.58 7.83 1.28
CA PHE A 55 14.78 7.38 -0.10
C PHE A 55 13.95 6.15 -0.48
N ASP A 56 13.10 5.71 0.43
CA ASP A 56 12.17 4.61 0.24
C ASP A 56 10.73 5.15 0.33
N ASN A 57 9.81 4.62 -0.46
CA ASN A 57 8.39 4.95 -0.39
C ASN A 57 7.58 3.66 -0.28
N PHE A 58 6.76 3.54 0.78
CA PHE A 58 5.78 2.48 0.92
C PHE A 58 4.39 3.02 0.69
N GLU A 59 3.68 2.35 -0.20
CA GLU A 59 2.26 2.53 -0.43
C GLU A 59 1.54 1.21 -0.17
N TYR A 60 0.30 1.28 0.27
CA TYR A 60 -0.49 0.07 0.47
C TYR A 60 -1.98 0.33 0.24
N LYS A 61 -2.66 -0.72 -0.16
CA LYS A 61 -4.11 -0.78 -0.25
C LYS A 61 -4.61 -1.97 0.57
N VAL A 62 -5.61 -1.72 1.41
CA VAL A 62 -6.31 -2.77 2.15
C VAL A 62 -7.67 -3.00 1.49
N ASP A 63 -7.92 -4.23 1.08
CA ASP A 63 -9.17 -4.66 0.47
C ASP A 63 -9.64 -5.96 1.15
N GLY A 64 -10.60 -5.82 2.05
CA GLY A 64 -10.98 -6.91 2.94
C GLY A 64 -9.80 -7.34 3.82
N ASN A 65 -9.42 -8.61 3.70
CA ASN A 65 -8.29 -9.23 4.39
C ASN A 65 -7.04 -9.33 3.49
N THR A 66 -7.09 -8.71 2.30
CA THR A 66 -5.97 -8.66 1.37
C THR A 66 -5.27 -7.32 1.45
N VAL A 67 -3.96 -7.33 1.59
CA VAL A 67 -3.11 -6.13 1.57
C VAL A 67 -2.23 -6.16 0.33
N THR A 68 -2.34 -5.15 -0.51
CA THR A 68 -1.43 -4.93 -1.64
C THR A 68 -0.38 -3.91 -1.24
N LEU A 69 0.88 -4.32 -1.25
CA LEU A 69 2.04 -3.45 -1.00
C LEU A 69 2.60 -2.93 -2.32
N MET A 70 2.89 -1.65 -2.38
CA MET A 70 3.41 -0.95 -3.56
C MET A 70 4.48 0.05 -3.14
N GLY A 71 5.00 0.80 -4.11
CA GLY A 71 6.03 1.81 -3.91
C GLY A 71 7.42 1.33 -4.28
N GLN A 72 8.45 2.06 -3.88
CA GLN A 72 9.83 1.86 -4.31
C GLN A 72 10.76 1.86 -3.10
N VAL A 73 11.70 0.93 -3.09
CA VAL A 73 12.71 0.81 -2.04
C VAL A 73 14.11 0.72 -2.62
N THR A 74 15.08 1.24 -1.88
CA THR A 74 16.49 1.20 -2.27
C THR A 74 17.15 -0.13 -1.95
N ARG A 75 16.56 -0.93 -1.05
CA ARG A 75 17.15 -2.18 -0.55
C ARG A 75 16.23 -3.38 -0.77
N PRO A 76 16.71 -4.51 -1.33
CA PRO A 76 15.89 -5.70 -1.56
C PRO A 76 15.28 -6.30 -0.28
N ASN A 77 15.98 -6.22 0.86
CA ASN A 77 15.48 -6.72 2.14
C ASN A 77 14.22 -5.98 2.60
N LEU A 78 14.10 -4.65 2.36
CA LEU A 78 12.90 -3.90 2.71
C LEU A 78 11.64 -4.47 2.04
N LYS A 79 11.73 -4.91 0.78
CA LYS A 79 10.64 -5.56 0.07
C LYS A 79 10.18 -6.85 0.78
N SER A 80 11.13 -7.71 1.14
CA SER A 80 10.83 -8.99 1.80
C SER A 80 10.37 -8.80 3.24
N ASP A 81 10.95 -7.84 3.96
CA ASP A 81 10.63 -7.60 5.36
C ASP A 81 9.27 -6.92 5.51
N ALA A 82 8.90 -6.00 4.58
CA ALA A 82 7.55 -5.44 4.50
C ALA A 82 6.48 -6.54 4.35
N GLU A 83 6.71 -7.50 3.44
CA GLU A 83 5.78 -8.61 3.25
C GLU A 83 5.65 -9.47 4.51
N LYS A 84 6.77 -9.80 5.16
CA LYS A 84 6.76 -10.61 6.39
C LYS A 84 6.03 -9.90 7.53
N ALA A 85 6.34 -8.62 7.75
CA ALA A 85 5.71 -7.84 8.81
C ALA A 85 4.20 -7.76 8.62
N VAL A 86 3.74 -7.43 7.40
CA VAL A 86 2.32 -7.32 7.11
C VAL A 86 1.58 -8.66 7.19
N LYS A 87 2.22 -9.77 6.82
CA LYS A 87 1.64 -11.12 6.95
C LYS A 87 1.37 -11.54 8.41
N GLN A 88 2.06 -10.93 9.38
CA GLN A 88 1.89 -11.25 10.81
C GLN A 88 0.74 -10.47 11.46
N ILE A 89 0.17 -9.49 10.76
CA ILE A 89 -0.93 -8.67 11.29
C ILE A 89 -2.20 -9.51 11.36
N GLU A 90 -2.86 -9.51 12.52
CA GLU A 90 -4.13 -10.19 12.71
C GLU A 90 -5.21 -9.65 11.75
N GLY A 91 -5.83 -10.55 11.00
CA GLY A 91 -6.85 -10.22 9.99
C GLY A 91 -6.31 -10.08 8.58
N VAL A 92 -5.00 -10.18 8.36
CA VAL A 92 -4.41 -10.28 7.01
C VAL A 92 -4.39 -11.76 6.60
N GLU A 93 -5.08 -12.08 5.52
CA GLU A 93 -5.09 -13.42 4.92
C GLU A 93 -4.16 -13.52 3.72
N ARG A 94 -4.02 -12.42 2.98
CA ARG A 94 -3.22 -12.37 1.77
C ARG A 94 -2.43 -11.08 1.66
N VAL A 95 -1.17 -11.19 1.25
CA VAL A 95 -0.31 -10.04 0.90
C VAL A 95 0.13 -10.17 -0.56
N GLU A 96 -0.16 -9.15 -1.35
CA GLU A 96 0.35 -8.99 -2.71
C GLU A 96 1.50 -7.98 -2.69
N ASN A 97 2.72 -8.46 -2.85
CA ASN A 97 3.90 -7.59 -2.78
C ASN A 97 4.34 -7.13 -4.18
N ARG A 98 3.96 -5.92 -4.53
CA ARG A 98 4.31 -5.22 -5.78
C ARG A 98 5.36 -4.12 -5.59
N ILE A 99 6.07 -4.12 -4.45
CA ILE A 99 7.16 -3.16 -4.18
C ILE A 99 8.26 -3.33 -5.22
N GLU A 100 8.67 -2.23 -5.83
CA GLU A 100 9.80 -2.17 -6.76
C GLU A 100 11.10 -1.96 -5.99
N VAL A 101 12.13 -2.74 -6.30
CA VAL A 101 13.48 -2.48 -5.80
C VAL A 101 14.21 -1.64 -6.84
N LEU A 102 14.64 -0.45 -6.43
CA LEU A 102 15.35 0.47 -7.31
C LEU A 102 16.72 -0.10 -7.71
N PRO A 103 17.13 0.07 -8.96
CA PRO A 103 18.43 -0.40 -9.41
C PRO A 103 19.57 0.34 -8.68
N LEU A 104 20.69 -0.36 -8.48
CA LEU A 104 21.90 0.26 -7.96
C LEU A 104 22.47 1.22 -9.00
N SER A 105 22.58 2.49 -8.64
CA SER A 105 23.10 3.55 -9.50
C SER A 105 23.86 4.59 -8.68
N PRO A 106 25.20 4.66 -8.78
CA PRO A 106 25.98 5.68 -8.09
C PRO A 106 25.56 7.10 -8.45
N ASN A 107 25.09 7.33 -9.69
CA ASN A 107 24.59 8.62 -10.12
C ASN A 107 23.28 8.98 -9.42
N ASP A 108 22.32 8.04 -9.35
CA ASP A 108 21.06 8.27 -8.64
C ASP A 108 21.28 8.47 -7.14
N ASP A 109 22.23 7.77 -6.54
CA ASP A 109 22.61 7.96 -5.14
C ASP A 109 23.23 9.34 -4.88
N ARG A 110 24.01 9.86 -5.84
CA ARG A 110 24.52 11.24 -5.78
C ARG A 110 23.36 12.23 -5.85
N ILE A 111 22.42 12.03 -6.76
CA ILE A 111 21.24 12.88 -6.92
C ILE A 111 20.36 12.81 -5.66
N ARG A 112 20.05 11.62 -5.12
CA ARG A 112 19.30 11.47 -3.86
C ARG A 112 19.87 12.33 -2.74
N ARG A 113 21.19 12.23 -2.51
CA ARG A 113 21.87 13.03 -1.46
C ARG A 113 21.87 14.53 -1.75
N ALA A 114 21.98 14.91 -3.01
CA ALA A 114 21.96 16.32 -3.41
C ALA A 114 20.55 16.92 -3.24
N VAL A 115 19.50 16.22 -3.68
CA VAL A 115 18.09 16.62 -3.51
C VAL A 115 17.74 16.68 -2.02
N TYR A 116 18.17 15.69 -1.23
CA TYR A 116 17.97 15.70 0.22
C TYR A 116 18.53 16.98 0.85
N ARG A 117 19.78 17.33 0.55
CA ARG A 117 20.39 18.57 1.07
C ARG A 117 19.69 19.83 0.58
N ALA A 118 19.23 19.84 -0.68
CA ALA A 118 18.54 21.00 -1.25
C ALA A 118 17.18 21.24 -0.60
N ILE A 119 16.43 20.17 -0.29
CA ILE A 119 15.11 20.27 0.34
C ILE A 119 15.27 20.53 1.84
N TYR A 120 15.94 19.65 2.55
CA TYR A 120 15.99 19.66 4.02
C TYR A 120 17.03 20.62 4.60
N GLY A 121 17.91 21.18 3.79
CA GLY A 121 18.78 22.28 4.15
C GLY A 121 18.12 23.66 4.04
N ASP A 122 16.90 23.73 3.55
CA ASP A 122 16.13 24.98 3.49
C ASP A 122 15.44 25.27 4.82
N ALA A 123 15.55 26.50 5.32
CA ALA A 123 14.94 26.90 6.59
C ALA A 123 13.41 26.73 6.62
N GLY A 124 12.74 26.87 5.46
CA GLY A 124 11.30 26.63 5.35
C GLY A 124 10.90 25.17 5.52
N MET A 125 11.86 24.23 5.39
CA MET A 125 11.62 22.78 5.45
C MET A 125 12.10 22.14 6.76
N GLU A 126 12.62 22.93 7.71
CA GLU A 126 13.22 22.45 8.97
C GLU A 126 12.27 21.56 9.78
N ARG A 127 10.96 21.85 9.79
CA ARG A 127 9.94 21.05 10.50
C ARG A 127 9.92 19.57 10.10
N TYR A 128 10.32 19.24 8.88
CA TYR A 128 10.34 17.86 8.39
C TYR A 128 11.56 17.09 8.89
N THR A 129 12.63 17.75 9.28
CA THR A 129 13.85 17.11 9.78
C THR A 129 13.73 16.61 11.22
N LEU A 130 12.67 17.03 11.93
CA LEU A 130 12.43 16.62 13.32
C LEU A 130 11.88 15.19 13.43
N GLN A 131 11.43 14.60 12.34
CA GLN A 131 10.94 13.24 12.31
C GLN A 131 12.07 12.25 12.01
N ALA A 132 12.00 11.06 12.59
CA ALA A 132 12.97 9.98 12.33
C ALA A 132 13.06 9.64 10.84
N VAL A 133 11.92 9.61 10.16
CA VAL A 133 11.81 9.56 8.70
C VAL A 133 10.92 10.73 8.28
N PRO A 134 11.44 11.67 7.49
CA PRO A 134 10.66 12.79 6.97
C PRO A 134 9.48 12.33 6.13
N SER A 135 8.36 13.07 6.16
CA SER A 135 7.14 12.71 5.43
C SER A 135 7.21 12.98 3.92
N ILE A 136 8.24 13.68 3.44
CA ILE A 136 8.51 13.89 2.02
C ILE A 136 9.61 12.92 1.61
N HIS A 137 9.26 11.93 0.79
CA HIS A 137 10.18 10.92 0.30
C HIS A 137 10.78 11.32 -1.04
N ILE A 138 12.04 10.94 -1.28
CA ILE A 138 12.83 11.30 -2.46
C ILE A 138 13.19 10.03 -3.22
N ILE A 139 12.43 9.70 -4.23
CA ILE A 139 12.68 8.54 -5.08
C ILE A 139 13.41 9.00 -6.34
N VAL A 140 14.54 8.36 -6.65
CA VAL A 140 15.32 8.70 -7.85
C VAL A 140 15.57 7.44 -8.67
N ARG A 141 15.24 7.53 -9.96
CA ARG A 141 15.46 6.47 -10.94
C ARG A 141 15.93 7.07 -12.26
N ASN A 142 17.12 6.68 -12.71
CA ASN A 142 17.73 7.16 -13.96
C ASN A 142 17.79 8.70 -14.06
N GLY A 143 18.06 9.38 -12.95
CA GLY A 143 18.12 10.84 -12.88
C GLY A 143 16.76 11.55 -12.80
N HIS A 144 15.66 10.82 -12.86
CA HIS A 144 14.31 11.35 -12.63
C HIS A 144 13.96 11.26 -11.14
N VAL A 145 13.52 12.39 -10.58
CA VAL A 145 13.15 12.52 -9.16
C VAL A 145 11.64 12.48 -9.02
N PHE A 146 11.16 11.66 -8.10
CA PHE A 146 9.76 11.62 -7.69
C PHE A 146 9.71 12.00 -6.22
N LEU A 147 8.93 13.05 -5.91
CA LEU A 147 8.65 13.46 -4.53
C LEU A 147 7.33 12.83 -4.13
N GLU A 148 7.39 11.94 -3.14
CA GLU A 148 6.25 11.14 -2.67
C GLU A 148 5.93 11.49 -1.21
N GLY A 149 4.73 11.14 -0.76
CA GLY A 149 4.32 11.33 0.63
C GLY A 149 3.51 12.59 0.87
N ALA A 150 3.74 13.26 2.02
CA ALA A 150 2.89 14.34 2.50
C ALA A 150 3.65 15.63 2.80
N ALA A 151 3.10 16.75 2.35
CA ALA A 151 3.50 18.09 2.74
C ALA A 151 2.43 18.73 3.65
N ALA A 152 2.84 19.55 4.61
CA ALA A 152 1.91 20.22 5.51
C ALA A 152 1.12 21.35 4.80
N THR A 153 1.72 21.98 3.77
CA THR A 153 1.11 23.08 3.03
C THR A 153 1.43 22.99 1.55
N GLU A 154 0.61 23.65 0.70
CA GLU A 154 0.91 23.80 -0.73
C GLU A 154 2.22 24.58 -0.97
N MET A 155 2.58 25.49 -0.06
CA MET A 155 3.84 26.22 -0.12
C MET A 155 5.03 25.26 0.04
N ASP A 156 4.98 24.35 1.02
CA ASP A 156 6.03 23.36 1.24
C ASP A 156 6.16 22.39 0.06
N LYS A 157 5.02 21.93 -0.47
CA LYS A 157 4.98 21.11 -1.68
C LYS A 157 5.68 21.78 -2.85
N ASN A 158 5.38 23.07 -3.07
CA ASN A 158 6.00 23.84 -4.14
C ASN A 158 7.49 24.11 -3.86
N LEU A 159 7.84 24.41 -2.62
CA LEU A 159 9.23 24.63 -2.22
C LEU A 159 10.08 23.37 -2.41
N ALA A 160 9.59 22.21 -2.00
CA ALA A 160 10.26 20.93 -2.20
C ALA A 160 10.53 20.69 -3.71
N TYR A 161 9.54 20.95 -4.57
CA TYR A 161 9.68 20.84 -6.01
C TYR A 161 10.76 21.77 -6.56
N LEU A 162 10.72 23.06 -6.19
CA LEU A 162 11.68 24.06 -6.65
C LEU A 162 13.11 23.70 -6.24
N ARG A 163 13.29 23.24 -4.97
CA ARG A 163 14.61 22.83 -4.48
C ARG A 163 15.14 21.59 -5.19
N ALA A 164 14.29 20.60 -5.42
CA ALA A 164 14.67 19.38 -6.15
C ALA A 164 15.03 19.69 -7.62
N ASN A 165 14.23 20.53 -8.29
CA ASN A 165 14.43 20.87 -9.70
C ASN A 165 15.70 21.69 -9.96
N GLY A 166 16.20 22.42 -8.96
CA GLY A 166 17.46 23.17 -9.02
C GLY A 166 18.72 22.34 -8.86
N VAL A 167 18.62 21.03 -8.62
CA VAL A 167 19.77 20.17 -8.38
C VAL A 167 20.42 19.71 -9.68
N SER A 168 21.73 19.94 -9.81
CA SER A 168 22.50 19.53 -10.97
C SER A 168 22.47 18.01 -11.20
N GLY A 169 22.15 17.60 -12.42
CA GLY A 169 22.05 16.20 -12.84
C GLY A 169 20.64 15.61 -12.70
N VAL A 170 19.67 16.38 -12.24
CA VAL A 170 18.24 16.00 -12.25
C VAL A 170 17.70 16.24 -13.66
N PHE A 171 17.11 15.20 -14.26
CA PHE A 171 16.47 15.32 -15.59
C PHE A 171 15.04 15.85 -15.49
N SER A 172 14.30 15.40 -14.51
CA SER A 172 12.94 15.87 -14.24
C SER A 172 12.56 15.65 -12.78
N VAL A 173 11.59 16.43 -12.32
CA VAL A 173 10.96 16.25 -11.01
C VAL A 173 9.46 16.04 -11.20
N THR A 174 8.95 14.93 -10.70
CA THR A 174 7.52 14.68 -10.58
C THR A 174 7.11 14.88 -9.11
N ASN A 175 6.14 15.77 -8.88
CA ASN A 175 5.70 16.10 -7.52
C ASN A 175 4.35 15.45 -7.22
N ASN A 176 4.40 14.28 -6.56
CA ASN A 176 3.24 13.49 -6.14
C ASN A 176 2.85 13.76 -4.67
N LEU A 177 3.43 14.78 -4.05
CA LEU A 177 3.10 15.12 -2.68
C LEU A 177 1.62 15.47 -2.54
N HIS A 178 0.95 14.87 -1.58
CA HIS A 178 -0.37 15.33 -1.15
C HIS A 178 -0.22 16.34 -0.01
N VAL A 179 -1.21 17.20 0.15
CA VAL A 179 -1.23 18.15 1.27
C VAL A 179 -2.24 17.67 2.30
N ASP A 180 -1.73 17.42 3.52
CA ASP A 180 -2.58 17.08 4.64
C ASP A 180 -3.45 18.29 5.02
N ARG A 181 -4.73 18.24 4.69
CA ARG A 181 -5.68 19.25 5.16
C ARG A 181 -5.98 18.95 6.63
N THR A 182 -5.36 19.70 7.52
CA THR A 182 -5.73 19.76 8.95
C THR A 182 -7.10 20.38 9.14
#